data_512838977b94948eeabc48fe40034bbb
#
_entry.id   512838977b94948eeabc48fe40034bbb
#
_cell.length_a   1.000
_cell.length_b   1.000
_cell.length_c   1.000
_cell.angle_alpha   90.00
_cell.angle_beta   90.00
_cell.angle_gamma   90.00
#
_symmetry.space_group_name_H-M   'P 1'
#
loop_
_entity.id
_entity.type
_entity.pdbx_description
1 polymer ?
#
loop_
_entity_poly.entity_id
_entity_poly.type
_entity_poly.pdbx_seq_one_letter_code
_entity_poly.pdbx_strand_id
1 'polypeptide(L)'
;DPDDILNDDVDDFIDEDMDYSDSNSPYDENDADAVFDRQEKDKKRSNIIRRIILLISVAVFIFAAYNLINIFLAYHKADVIYNDIEQNVLDEDSHTNVIIGDEEEEVEVPFKYNHQALLNINSDGLGYIYIPSIGCRLPMVQGNDNDYYLTHTFDKQSSANGCLFEDSRINSGLSSNHVIIYG
;
A
#
# COMPACT_ATOMS: atom_id res chain seq x y z
N ASP A 1 36.22 -60.75 16.54
CA ASP A 1 36.57 -61.93 15.74
C ASP A 1 35.28 -62.57 15.32
N PRO A 2 34.98 -62.46 14.12
CA PRO A 2 34.90 -63.59 13.25
C PRO A 2 35.17 -63.26 11.77
N ASP A 3 36.34 -63.56 11.38
CA ASP A 3 36.67 -63.98 10.02
C ASP A 3 36.19 -65.40 9.83
N ASP A 4 35.99 -65.74 8.61
CA ASP A 4 35.75 -67.04 8.01
C ASP A 4 34.27 -67.35 7.65
N ILE A 5 34.14 -67.54 6.38
CA ILE A 5 33.55 -68.68 5.69
C ILE A 5 33.23 -68.29 4.25
N LEU A 6 34.08 -68.63 3.37
CA LEU A 6 34.11 -69.68 2.37
C LEU A 6 33.42 -69.36 1.06
N ASN A 7 34.29 -69.17 0.12
CA ASN A 7 34.30 -69.71 -1.20
C ASN A 7 33.51 -71.06 -1.33
N ASP A 8 32.54 -71.05 -2.14
CA ASP A 8 32.10 -72.30 -2.82
C ASP A 8 31.64 -71.97 -4.23
N ASP A 9 32.41 -72.49 -5.08
CA ASP A 9 32.29 -72.87 -6.46
C ASP A 9 30.84 -73.01 -6.97
N VAL A 10 30.51 -72.24 -7.99
CA VAL A 10 29.57 -72.68 -9.03
C VAL A 10 30.15 -72.26 -10.40
N ASP A 11 31.19 -72.96 -10.76
CA ASP A 11 31.46 -73.22 -12.15
C ASP A 11 30.44 -74.24 -12.69
N ASP A 12 30.10 -74.07 -13.94
CA ASP A 12 29.34 -74.99 -14.75
C ASP A 12 27.84 -74.81 -14.83
N PHE A 13 27.43 -73.90 -15.72
CA PHE A 13 26.37 -74.18 -16.69
C PHE A 13 26.45 -73.15 -17.84
N ILE A 14 27.39 -73.33 -18.73
CA ILE A 14 27.33 -72.72 -20.05
C ILE A 14 26.49 -73.68 -20.93
N ASP A 15 25.22 -73.45 -21.04
CA ASP A 15 24.43 -73.93 -22.12
C ASP A 15 24.72 -73.11 -23.38
N GLU A 16 25.65 -73.56 -24.18
CA GLU A 16 25.72 -73.25 -25.59
C GLU A 16 24.44 -73.82 -26.22
N ASP A 17 23.54 -72.95 -26.62
CA ASP A 17 22.56 -73.02 -27.68
C ASP A 17 21.38 -72.07 -27.41
N MET A 18 21.64 -70.76 -27.37
CA MET A 18 20.59 -69.77 -27.64
C MET A 18 20.94 -69.12 -28.97
N ASP A 19 20.35 -69.59 -30.00
CA ASP A 19 20.22 -68.95 -31.29
C ASP A 19 19.48 -67.61 -31.10
N TYR A 20 20.24 -66.50 -30.99
CA TYR A 20 19.73 -65.12 -30.84
C TYR A 20 19.41 -64.57 -32.24
N SER A 21 18.58 -65.24 -33.00
CA SER A 21 17.96 -64.68 -34.20
C SER A 21 16.46 -64.44 -34.01
N ASP A 22 16.09 -63.73 -32.91
CA ASP A 22 14.77 -63.17 -32.87
C ASP A 22 14.87 -61.59 -33.08
N SER A 23 14.85 -61.27 -34.38
CA SER A 23 14.72 -59.91 -34.90
C SER A 23 13.29 -59.40 -34.77
N ASN A 24 12.71 -59.50 -33.57
CA ASN A 24 11.42 -58.93 -33.30
C ASN A 24 11.52 -58.00 -32.11
N SER A 25 12.33 -56.96 -32.27
CA SER A 25 12.28 -55.83 -31.36
C SER A 25 10.97 -55.03 -31.59
N PRO A 26 10.07 -54.95 -30.62
CA PRO A 26 8.84 -54.17 -30.75
C PRO A 26 9.06 -52.67 -30.69
N TYR A 27 10.30 -52.20 -30.71
CA TYR A 27 10.62 -50.77 -30.74
C TYR A 27 10.75 -50.33 -32.20
N ASP A 28 9.66 -49.83 -32.75
CA ASP A 28 9.65 -49.13 -34.04
C ASP A 28 10.50 -47.83 -33.86
N GLU A 29 11.54 -47.69 -34.68
CA GLU A 29 12.45 -46.55 -34.73
C GLU A 29 11.65 -45.23 -34.91
N ASN A 30 10.48 -45.29 -35.52
CA ASN A 30 9.55 -44.20 -35.69
C ASN A 30 8.88 -43.76 -34.38
N ASP A 31 8.73 -44.64 -33.39
CA ASP A 31 8.17 -44.29 -32.08
C ASP A 31 9.17 -43.49 -31.22
N ALA A 32 10.46 -43.75 -31.34
CA ALA A 32 11.50 -43.00 -30.64
C ALA A 32 11.58 -41.55 -31.13
N ASP A 33 11.52 -41.34 -32.44
CA ASP A 33 11.52 -40.02 -33.04
C ASP A 33 10.24 -39.21 -32.67
N ALA A 34 9.09 -39.87 -32.61
CA ALA A 34 7.84 -39.25 -32.20
C ALA A 34 7.85 -38.84 -30.72
N VAL A 35 8.49 -39.60 -29.85
CA VAL A 35 8.66 -39.28 -28.42
C VAL A 35 9.63 -38.09 -28.24
N PHE A 36 10.74 -38.05 -28.99
CA PHE A 36 11.70 -36.98 -29.00
C PHE A 36 11.06 -35.63 -29.43
N ASP A 37 10.29 -35.68 -30.50
CA ASP A 37 9.59 -34.51 -31.06
C ASP A 37 8.52 -33.95 -30.09
N ARG A 38 7.83 -34.81 -29.34
CA ARG A 38 6.91 -34.45 -28.28
C ARG A 38 7.64 -33.77 -27.11
N GLN A 39 8.74 -34.33 -26.65
CA GLN A 39 9.53 -33.78 -25.56
C GLN A 39 10.12 -32.39 -25.91
N GLU A 40 10.56 -32.19 -27.14
CA GLU A 40 11.08 -30.90 -27.60
C GLU A 40 9.98 -29.83 -27.69
N LYS A 41 8.79 -30.21 -28.19
CA LYS A 41 7.62 -29.33 -28.22
C LYS A 41 7.14 -28.96 -26.82
N ASP A 42 7.14 -29.89 -25.89
CA ASP A 42 6.74 -29.65 -24.51
C ASP A 42 7.73 -28.73 -23.77
N LYS A 43 9.04 -28.90 -24.01
CA LYS A 43 10.07 -27.96 -23.50
C LYS A 43 9.92 -26.56 -24.07
N LYS A 44 9.66 -26.42 -25.37
CA LYS A 44 9.42 -25.11 -26.00
C LYS A 44 8.15 -24.47 -25.45
N ARG A 45 7.07 -25.22 -25.28
CA ARG A 45 5.79 -24.77 -24.71
C ARG A 45 5.93 -24.35 -23.26
N SER A 46 6.65 -25.12 -22.45
CA SER A 46 6.94 -24.80 -21.06
C SER A 46 7.73 -23.47 -20.92
N ASN A 47 8.74 -23.26 -21.78
CA ASN A 47 9.52 -22.02 -21.78
C ASN A 47 8.69 -20.80 -22.20
N ILE A 48 7.75 -20.95 -23.12
CA ILE A 48 6.84 -19.88 -23.52
C ILE A 48 5.90 -19.54 -22.38
N ILE A 49 5.30 -20.55 -21.74
CA ILE A 49 4.42 -20.35 -20.58
C ILE A 49 5.15 -19.64 -19.44
N ARG A 50 6.38 -20.07 -19.13
CA ARG A 50 7.21 -19.39 -18.11
C ARG A 50 7.45 -17.92 -18.43
N ARG A 51 7.76 -17.59 -19.70
CA ARG A 51 7.94 -16.19 -20.14
C ARG A 51 6.66 -15.38 -20.02
N ILE A 52 5.50 -15.95 -20.36
CA ILE A 52 4.20 -15.31 -20.24
C ILE A 52 3.89 -15.01 -18.76
N ILE A 53 4.07 -16.01 -17.88
CA ILE A 53 3.85 -15.84 -16.44
C ILE A 53 4.76 -14.74 -15.89
N LEU A 54 6.03 -14.71 -16.29
CA LEU A 54 6.98 -13.68 -15.88
C LEU A 54 6.54 -12.29 -16.36
N LEU A 55 6.10 -12.14 -17.60
CA LEU A 55 5.62 -10.88 -18.12
C LEU A 55 4.37 -10.38 -17.38
N ILE A 56 3.43 -11.29 -17.08
CA ILE A 56 2.23 -10.96 -16.30
C ILE A 56 2.65 -10.52 -14.88
N SER A 57 3.56 -11.24 -14.24
CA SER A 57 4.06 -10.89 -12.91
C SER A 57 4.71 -9.51 -12.88
N VAL A 58 5.54 -9.20 -13.87
CA VAL A 58 6.17 -7.86 -14.01
C VAL A 58 5.12 -6.78 -14.23
N ALA A 59 4.11 -7.03 -15.06
CA ALA A 59 3.03 -6.07 -15.29
C ALA A 59 2.22 -5.77 -14.03
N VAL A 60 1.89 -6.82 -13.25
CA VAL A 60 1.22 -6.66 -11.95
C VAL A 60 2.08 -5.89 -10.97
N PHE A 61 3.38 -6.17 -10.93
CA PHE A 61 4.32 -5.45 -10.07
C PHE A 61 4.41 -3.97 -10.43
N ILE A 62 4.52 -3.64 -11.73
CA ILE A 62 4.54 -2.24 -12.19
C ILE A 62 3.23 -1.53 -11.82
N PHE A 63 2.08 -2.19 -12.01
CA PHE A 63 0.79 -1.63 -11.65
C PHE A 63 0.68 -1.35 -10.13
N ALA A 64 1.12 -2.29 -9.30
CA ALA A 64 1.15 -2.12 -7.85
C ALA A 64 2.09 -0.97 -7.42
N ALA A 65 3.28 -0.89 -8.00
CA ALA A 65 4.23 0.19 -7.74
C ALA A 65 3.67 1.55 -8.15
N TYR A 66 3.01 1.63 -9.30
CA TYR A 66 2.37 2.87 -9.77
C TYR A 66 1.29 3.35 -8.76
N ASN A 67 0.41 2.44 -8.29
CA ASN A 67 -0.60 2.80 -7.30
C ASN A 67 0.04 3.24 -5.97
N LEU A 68 1.09 2.57 -5.51
CA LEU A 68 1.79 2.93 -4.28
C LEU A 68 2.43 4.33 -4.39
N ILE A 69 3.06 4.64 -5.52
CA ILE A 69 3.65 5.96 -5.78
C ILE A 69 2.56 7.04 -5.77
N ASN A 70 1.41 6.80 -6.41
CA ASN A 70 0.31 7.77 -6.43
C ASN A 70 -0.24 8.05 -5.03
N ILE A 71 -0.40 7.01 -4.21
CA ILE A 71 -0.81 7.15 -2.81
C ILE A 71 0.23 7.96 -2.03
N PHE A 72 1.50 7.63 -2.16
CA PHE A 72 2.59 8.33 -1.48
C PHE A 72 2.66 9.82 -1.87
N LEU A 73 2.52 10.13 -3.16
CA LEU A 73 2.50 11.51 -3.64
C LEU A 73 1.28 12.29 -3.11
N ALA A 74 0.12 11.64 -2.97
CA ALA A 74 -1.08 12.27 -2.43
C ALA A 74 -0.88 12.65 -0.94
N TYR A 75 -0.30 11.76 -0.14
CA TYR A 75 0.04 12.06 1.26
C TYR A 75 1.05 13.21 1.37
N HIS A 76 2.12 13.14 0.62
CA HIS A 76 3.16 14.17 0.66
C HIS A 76 2.65 15.55 0.23
N LYS A 77 1.72 15.60 -0.73
CA LYS A 77 1.07 16.84 -1.15
C LYS A 77 0.21 17.43 -0.03
N ALA A 78 -0.53 16.61 0.70
CA ALA A 78 -1.31 17.06 1.84
C ALA A 78 -0.42 17.66 2.94
N ASP A 79 0.67 16.99 3.30
CA ASP A 79 1.64 17.48 4.28
C ASP A 79 2.20 18.87 3.91
N VAL A 80 2.55 19.08 2.65
CA VAL A 80 3.04 20.39 2.16
C VAL A 80 1.98 21.47 2.32
N ILE A 81 0.72 21.18 1.97
CA ILE A 81 -0.39 22.12 2.09
C ILE A 81 -0.61 22.50 3.56
N TYR A 82 -0.65 21.52 4.45
CA TYR A 82 -0.88 21.79 5.88
C TYR A 82 0.28 22.55 6.53
N ASN A 83 1.52 22.24 6.17
CA ASN A 83 2.68 23.01 6.63
C ASN A 83 2.65 24.47 6.12
N ASP A 84 2.25 24.70 4.87
CA ASP A 84 2.12 26.06 4.34
C ASP A 84 1.01 26.84 5.04
N ILE A 85 -0.13 26.20 5.34
CA ILE A 85 -1.21 26.80 6.13
C ILE A 85 -0.71 27.15 7.53
N GLU A 86 -0.02 26.24 8.21
CA GLU A 86 0.52 26.45 9.55
C GLU A 86 1.45 27.66 9.59
N GLN A 87 2.40 27.76 8.67
CA GLN A 87 3.33 28.91 8.58
C GLN A 87 2.64 30.24 8.30
N ASN A 88 1.53 30.25 7.57
CA ASN A 88 0.81 31.48 7.24
C ASN A 88 -0.21 31.89 8.31
N VAL A 89 -0.71 30.94 9.07
CA VAL A 89 -1.83 31.11 10.01
C VAL A 89 -1.36 31.18 11.46
N LEU A 90 -0.25 30.49 11.79
CA LEU A 90 0.32 30.49 13.14
C LEU A 90 1.62 31.30 13.17
N ASP A 91 1.74 32.18 14.18
CA ASP A 91 2.97 32.87 14.52
C ASP A 91 3.61 32.14 15.71
N GLU A 92 4.61 31.31 15.44
CA GLU A 92 5.30 30.51 16.46
C GLU A 92 6.29 31.32 17.30
N ASP A 93 6.62 32.54 16.89
CA ASP A 93 7.48 33.44 17.67
C ASP A 93 6.69 34.16 18.79
N SER A 94 5.35 34.03 18.79
CA SER A 94 4.44 34.66 19.71
C SER A 94 3.64 33.65 20.52
N HIS A 95 3.63 33.79 21.84
CA HIS A 95 2.80 32.98 22.73
C HIS A 95 1.49 33.69 23.03
N THR A 96 0.41 32.96 23.22
CA THR A 96 -0.91 33.49 23.56
C THR A 96 -1.48 32.75 24.76
N ASN A 97 -2.00 33.47 25.73
CA ASN A 97 -2.77 32.88 26.81
C ASN A 97 -4.23 32.78 26.40
N VAL A 98 -4.81 31.60 26.54
CA VAL A 98 -6.20 31.30 26.22
C VAL A 98 -6.91 30.87 27.49
N ILE A 99 -8.08 31.46 27.76
CA ILE A 99 -8.93 31.06 28.87
C ILE A 99 -9.74 29.84 28.45
N ILE A 100 -9.68 28.77 29.24
CA ILE A 100 -10.38 27.52 28.96
C ILE A 100 -11.35 27.21 30.10
N GLY A 101 -12.58 26.87 29.70
CA GLY A 101 -13.63 26.42 30.61
C GLY A 101 -14.25 27.52 31.49
N ASP A 102 -15.20 27.11 32.33
CA ASP A 102 -15.96 27.97 33.21
C ASP A 102 -15.14 28.44 34.44
N GLU A 103 -14.01 27.77 34.74
CA GLU A 103 -13.11 28.08 35.87
C GLU A 103 -12.05 29.12 35.50
N GLU A 104 -12.09 29.71 34.29
CA GLU A 104 -11.14 30.71 33.80
C GLU A 104 -9.68 30.25 33.90
N GLU A 105 -9.42 28.96 33.62
CA GLU A 105 -8.05 28.47 33.59
C GLU A 105 -7.29 29.08 32.40
N GLU A 106 -6.20 29.75 32.70
CA GLU A 106 -5.34 30.38 31.70
C GLU A 106 -4.30 29.35 31.23
N VAL A 107 -4.38 28.98 29.95
CA VAL A 107 -3.44 28.04 29.31
C VAL A 107 -2.60 28.75 28.28
N GLU A 108 -1.28 28.64 28.41
CA GLU A 108 -0.34 29.18 27.44
C GLU A 108 -0.31 28.29 26.18
N VAL A 109 -0.57 28.92 25.02
CA VAL A 109 -0.47 28.28 23.70
C VAL A 109 0.81 28.80 23.03
N PRO A 110 1.68 27.89 22.49
CA PRO A 110 2.99 28.26 21.97
C PRO A 110 2.95 28.91 20.59
N PHE A 111 1.88 29.58 20.24
CA PHE A 111 1.71 30.32 18.98
C PHE A 111 0.59 31.33 19.09
N LYS A 112 0.59 32.32 18.20
CA LYS A 112 -0.53 33.19 17.98
C LYS A 112 -1.27 32.83 16.72
N TYR A 113 -2.58 32.63 16.83
CA TYR A 113 -3.45 32.27 15.73
C TYR A 113 -3.99 33.48 14.98
N ASN A 114 -3.93 33.46 13.64
CA ASN A 114 -4.46 34.48 12.77
C ASN A 114 -5.65 33.96 11.96
N HIS A 115 -6.86 34.19 12.47
CA HIS A 115 -8.08 33.73 11.79
C HIS A 115 -8.29 34.36 10.41
N GLN A 116 -7.91 35.63 10.22
CA GLN A 116 -8.05 36.32 8.93
C GLN A 116 -7.14 35.69 7.86
N ALA A 117 -5.94 35.27 8.23
CA ALA A 117 -5.05 34.55 7.34
C ALA A 117 -5.66 33.20 6.91
N LEU A 118 -6.31 32.49 7.85
CA LEU A 118 -7.04 31.26 7.56
C LEU A 118 -8.16 31.48 6.54
N LEU A 119 -8.99 32.52 6.75
CA LEU A 119 -10.09 32.86 5.84
C LEU A 119 -9.63 33.32 4.46
N ASN A 120 -8.43 33.89 4.35
CA ASN A 120 -7.85 34.26 3.06
C ASN A 120 -7.47 33.03 2.22
N ILE A 121 -7.16 31.90 2.85
CA ILE A 121 -6.87 30.63 2.17
C ILE A 121 -8.19 29.94 1.77
N ASN A 122 -9.13 29.87 2.72
CA ASN A 122 -10.44 29.27 2.47
C ASN A 122 -11.52 30.02 3.29
N SER A 123 -12.50 30.60 2.59
CA SER A 123 -13.64 31.31 3.21
C SER A 123 -14.52 30.43 4.08
N ASP A 124 -14.46 29.09 3.92
CA ASP A 124 -15.19 28.12 4.75
C ASP A 124 -14.42 27.81 6.04
N GLY A 125 -13.27 28.46 6.27
CA GLY A 125 -12.42 28.29 7.45
C GLY A 125 -13.19 28.63 8.73
N LEU A 126 -13.32 27.66 9.61
CA LEU A 126 -14.04 27.79 10.88
C LEU A 126 -13.10 28.13 12.03
N GLY A 127 -11.94 27.51 12.06
CA GLY A 127 -10.98 27.64 13.14
C GLY A 127 -9.79 26.72 13.00
N TYR A 128 -9.08 26.55 14.10
CA TYR A 128 -7.89 25.73 14.18
C TYR A 128 -7.94 24.86 15.44
N ILE A 129 -7.75 23.58 15.31
CA ILE A 129 -7.70 22.66 16.45
C ILE A 129 -6.25 22.45 16.88
N TYR A 130 -6.01 22.50 18.18
CA TYR A 130 -4.72 22.22 18.78
C TYR A 130 -4.88 21.26 19.95
N ILE A 131 -4.27 20.08 19.85
CA ILE A 131 -4.27 19.05 20.90
C ILE A 131 -2.82 18.69 21.21
N PRO A 132 -2.22 19.33 22.23
CA PRO A 132 -0.79 19.18 22.51
C PRO A 132 -0.38 17.76 22.88
N SER A 133 -1.25 17.00 23.55
CA SER A 133 -0.97 15.64 24.01
C SER A 133 -0.68 14.64 22.87
N ILE A 134 -1.16 14.91 21.66
CA ILE A 134 -0.96 14.07 20.47
C ILE A 134 -0.27 14.83 19.34
N GLY A 135 0.15 16.08 19.57
CA GLY A 135 0.78 16.91 18.54
C GLY A 135 -0.15 17.29 17.38
N CYS A 136 -1.47 17.27 17.59
CA CYS A 136 -2.43 17.61 16.54
C CYS A 136 -2.56 19.12 16.41
N ARG A 137 -2.34 19.63 15.18
CA ARG A 137 -2.47 21.04 14.78
C ARG A 137 -3.10 21.07 13.40
N LEU A 138 -4.40 21.30 13.30
CA LEU A 138 -5.10 21.26 12.03
C LEU A 138 -6.14 22.34 11.89
N PRO A 139 -6.26 22.96 10.71
CA PRO A 139 -7.36 23.86 10.40
C PRO A 139 -8.66 23.08 10.25
N MET A 140 -9.77 23.73 10.55
CA MET A 140 -11.11 23.20 10.39
C MET A 140 -11.94 24.09 9.47
N VAL A 141 -12.85 23.46 8.75
CA VAL A 141 -13.82 24.14 7.87
C VAL A 141 -15.26 23.82 8.27
N GLN A 142 -16.21 24.61 7.79
CA GLN A 142 -17.60 24.24 7.75
C GLN A 142 -18.12 24.45 6.33
N GLY A 143 -18.48 23.33 5.66
CA GLY A 143 -19.04 23.35 4.34
C GLY A 143 -20.55 23.49 4.33
N ASN A 144 -21.11 23.51 3.13
CA ASN A 144 -22.58 23.52 2.95
C ASN A 144 -23.19 22.10 3.09
N ASP A 145 -22.36 21.06 3.09
CA ASP A 145 -22.72 19.65 3.22
C ASP A 145 -21.64 18.90 4.00
N ASN A 146 -21.90 17.63 4.30
CA ASN A 146 -20.99 16.76 5.03
C ASN A 146 -20.18 15.80 4.11
N ASP A 147 -20.20 16.03 2.80
CA ASP A 147 -19.59 15.12 1.82
C ASP A 147 -18.35 15.74 1.14
N TYR A 148 -18.40 17.03 0.84
CA TYR A 148 -17.36 17.71 0.07
C TYR A 148 -15.97 17.56 0.69
N TYR A 149 -15.83 17.86 1.98
CA TYR A 149 -14.55 17.84 2.68
C TYR A 149 -14.05 16.45 3.09
N LEU A 150 -14.82 15.40 2.84
CA LEU A 150 -14.33 14.01 2.93
C LEU A 150 -13.26 13.70 1.86
N THR A 151 -13.31 14.43 0.74
CA THR A 151 -12.42 14.19 -0.41
C THR A 151 -11.68 15.44 -0.89
N HIS A 152 -11.65 16.49 -0.06
CA HIS A 152 -10.95 17.73 -0.37
C HIS A 152 -10.17 18.24 0.84
N THR A 153 -8.97 18.75 0.59
CA THR A 153 -8.13 19.42 1.59
C THR A 153 -8.71 20.76 1.98
N PHE A 154 -8.13 21.38 3.01
CA PHE A 154 -8.53 22.71 3.47
C PHE A 154 -8.52 23.77 2.35
N ASP A 155 -7.57 23.73 1.44
CA ASP A 155 -7.46 24.63 0.27
C ASP A 155 -8.30 24.18 -0.94
N LYS A 156 -9.28 23.30 -0.71
CA LYS A 156 -10.26 22.82 -1.71
C LYS A 156 -9.64 21.98 -2.84
N GLN A 157 -8.44 21.43 -2.66
CA GLN A 157 -7.87 20.49 -3.62
C GLN A 157 -8.38 19.06 -3.37
N SER A 158 -8.56 18.29 -4.45
CA SER A 158 -8.98 16.89 -4.31
C SER A 158 -7.90 16.06 -3.59
N SER A 159 -8.31 15.34 -2.57
CA SER A 159 -7.47 14.48 -1.74
C SER A 159 -8.28 13.34 -1.15
N ALA A 160 -7.72 12.14 -1.14
CA ALA A 160 -8.36 10.99 -0.49
C ALA A 160 -8.39 11.11 1.06
N ASN A 161 -7.61 12.02 1.62
CA ASN A 161 -7.50 12.22 3.07
C ASN A 161 -8.56 13.18 3.62
N GLY A 162 -9.18 14.00 2.78
CA GLY A 162 -10.11 15.02 3.23
C GLY A 162 -9.45 16.09 4.12
N CYS A 163 -10.26 16.77 4.92
CA CYS A 163 -9.81 17.64 6.02
C CYS A 163 -10.82 17.61 7.18
N LEU A 164 -10.47 18.22 8.30
CA LEU A 164 -11.39 18.34 9.42
C LEU A 164 -12.52 19.33 9.10
N PHE A 165 -13.76 18.91 9.30
CA PHE A 165 -14.92 19.77 9.07
C PHE A 165 -16.00 19.57 10.13
N GLU A 166 -16.70 20.68 10.44
CA GLU A 166 -17.87 20.68 11.31
C GLU A 166 -19.10 20.24 10.56
N ASP A 167 -20.01 19.54 11.25
CA ASP A 167 -21.32 19.15 10.69
C ASP A 167 -22.07 20.38 10.15
N SER A 168 -22.44 20.33 8.87
CA SER A 168 -23.10 21.44 8.16
C SER A 168 -24.45 21.85 8.76
N ARG A 169 -25.06 21.01 9.62
CA ARG A 169 -26.32 21.28 10.31
C ARG A 169 -26.15 22.16 11.56
N ILE A 170 -24.93 22.41 12.00
CA ILE A 170 -24.63 23.28 13.14
C ILE A 170 -24.60 24.72 12.65
N ASN A 171 -25.57 25.53 13.08
CA ASN A 171 -25.75 26.91 12.59
C ASN A 171 -24.96 27.97 13.36
N SER A 172 -24.37 27.60 14.50
CA SER A 172 -23.68 28.53 15.40
C SER A 172 -22.16 28.35 15.40
N GLY A 173 -21.63 27.51 14.51
CA GLY A 173 -20.22 27.18 14.47
C GLY A 173 -19.71 26.70 15.82
N LEU A 174 -18.46 27.00 16.15
CA LEU A 174 -17.84 26.65 17.43
C LEU A 174 -18.49 27.24 18.69
N SER A 175 -19.50 28.13 18.54
CA SER A 175 -20.27 28.67 19.65
C SER A 175 -21.41 27.75 20.11
N SER A 176 -21.62 26.62 19.46
CA SER A 176 -22.63 25.63 19.86
C SER A 176 -22.22 24.85 21.10
N ASN A 177 -23.20 24.51 21.94
CA ASN A 177 -22.97 23.61 23.08
C ASN A 177 -22.58 22.17 22.62
N HIS A 178 -22.84 21.83 21.35
CA HIS A 178 -22.48 20.56 20.75
C HIS A 178 -21.82 20.83 19.40
N VAL A 179 -20.57 20.45 19.27
CA VAL A 179 -19.79 20.53 18.06
C VAL A 179 -19.47 19.10 17.62
N ILE A 180 -19.78 18.78 16.36
CA ILE A 180 -19.46 17.48 15.76
C ILE A 180 -18.47 17.74 14.65
N ILE A 181 -17.28 17.16 14.79
CA ILE A 181 -16.18 17.28 13.84
C ILE A 181 -15.95 15.92 13.18
N TYR A 182 -15.82 15.91 11.87
CA TYR A 182 -15.47 14.78 11.03
C TYR A 182 -14.08 15.01 10.42
N GLY A 183 -13.40 13.86 10.00
CA GLY A 183 -12.13 13.91 9.33
C GLY A 183 -11.52 12.56 9.10
#